data_74d8d3b4354bf5f0d909dabe0138f1e2
#
_entry.id   74d8d3b4354bf5f0d909dabe0138f1e2
#
_cell.length_a   1.000
_cell.length_b   1.000
_cell.length_c   1.000
_cell.angle_alpha   90.00
_cell.angle_beta   90.00
_cell.angle_gamma   90.00
#
_symmetry.space_group_name_H-M   'P 1'
#
loop_
_entity.id
_entity.type
_entity.pdbx_description
1 polymer ?
#
loop_
_entity_poly.entity_id
_entity_poly.type
_entity_poly.pdbx_seq_one_letter_code
_entity_poly.pdbx_strand_id
1 'polypeptide(L)'
;MLHGYIDIPTIYFFEEKNIWTGSVFNEFNYRIMPIENDKGEKELYSVIWYGKLCFDLVDTNDYVAEFHEPLTAEGLEKLTDEINDAIEVYKKDVK
;
A
#
# COMPACT_ATOMS: atom_id res chain seq x y z
N MET A 1 0.40 -14.05 -0.16
CA MET A 1 1.83 -14.35 0.09
C MET A 1 2.35 -13.43 1.20
N LEU A 2 2.90 -13.99 2.25
CA LEU A 2 3.43 -13.20 3.36
C LEU A 2 4.81 -12.63 2.99
N HIS A 3 5.00 -11.34 3.24
CA HIS A 3 6.26 -10.66 2.97
C HIS A 3 6.51 -9.61 4.05
N GLY A 4 7.44 -9.90 4.97
CA GLY A 4 7.69 -9.03 6.11
C GLY A 4 6.49 -8.98 7.04
N TYR A 5 5.95 -7.79 7.27
CA TYR A 5 4.81 -7.58 8.16
C TYR A 5 3.47 -7.77 7.47
N ILE A 6 3.43 -7.86 6.15
CA ILE A 6 2.19 -7.84 5.40
C ILE A 6 2.03 -9.10 4.55
N ASP A 7 0.77 -9.45 4.31
CA ASP A 7 0.40 -10.55 3.45
C ASP A 7 -0.30 -9.93 2.25
N ILE A 8 0.27 -10.11 1.06
CA ILE A 8 -0.26 -9.52 -0.16
C ILE A 8 -0.44 -10.57 -1.25
N PRO A 9 -1.41 -10.37 -2.15
CA PRO A 9 -1.58 -11.27 -3.30
C PRO A 9 -0.47 -11.05 -4.33
N THR A 10 -0.45 -11.91 -5.34
CA THR A 10 0.50 -11.80 -6.44
C THR A 10 0.09 -10.66 -7.38
N ILE A 11 0.99 -10.33 -8.31
CA ILE A 11 0.72 -9.27 -9.30
C ILE A 11 -0.53 -9.55 -10.12
N TYR A 12 -0.88 -10.81 -10.34
CA TYR A 12 -2.08 -11.18 -11.12
C TYR A 12 -3.36 -10.63 -10.51
N PHE A 13 -3.43 -10.55 -9.19
CA PHE A 13 -4.57 -9.97 -8.49
C PHE A 13 -4.80 -8.52 -8.94
N PHE A 14 -3.71 -7.74 -9.03
CA PHE A 14 -3.79 -6.33 -9.41
C PHE A 14 -3.97 -6.15 -10.91
N GLU A 15 -3.44 -7.05 -11.72
CA GLU A 15 -3.64 -7.01 -13.17
C GLU A 15 -5.11 -7.15 -13.54
N GLU A 16 -5.90 -7.79 -12.69
CA GLU A 16 -7.35 -7.92 -12.88
C GLU A 16 -8.13 -6.75 -12.27
N LYS A 17 -7.44 -5.66 -11.93
CA LYS A 17 -8.04 -4.41 -11.43
C LYS A 17 -8.61 -4.53 -10.02
N ASN A 18 -8.14 -5.49 -9.24
CA ASN A 18 -8.55 -5.64 -7.86
C ASN A 18 -7.77 -4.70 -6.94
N ILE A 19 -8.38 -4.37 -5.81
CA ILE A 19 -7.80 -3.48 -4.79
C ILE A 19 -7.57 -4.29 -3.53
N TRP A 20 -6.40 -4.12 -2.91
CA TRP A 20 -6.06 -4.80 -1.68
C TRP A 20 -5.92 -3.79 -0.54
N THR A 21 -6.59 -4.05 0.58
CA THR A 21 -6.51 -3.22 1.77
C THR A 21 -6.14 -4.09 2.95
N GLY A 22 -5.19 -3.65 3.76
CA GLY A 22 -4.75 -4.41 4.92
C GLY A 22 -4.43 -3.49 6.09
N SER A 23 -4.17 -4.10 7.24
CA SER A 23 -3.90 -3.39 8.46
C SER A 23 -2.89 -4.17 9.30
N VAL A 24 -1.97 -3.45 9.94
CA VAL A 24 -0.95 -4.03 10.81
C VAL A 24 -1.04 -3.31 12.16
N PHE A 25 -0.95 -4.06 13.25
CA PHE A 25 -1.05 -3.50 14.61
C PHE A 25 -2.35 -2.74 14.89
N ASN A 26 -3.39 -3.02 14.11
CA ASN A 26 -4.72 -2.40 14.21
C ASN A 26 -4.78 -0.90 13.92
N GLU A 27 -3.66 -0.24 13.70
CA GLU A 27 -3.61 1.20 13.46
C GLU A 27 -2.82 1.62 12.22
N PHE A 28 -1.96 0.76 11.70
CA PHE A 28 -1.23 1.03 10.46
C PHE A 28 -2.02 0.41 9.32
N ASN A 29 -2.52 1.24 8.43
CA ASN A 29 -3.36 0.78 7.33
C ASN A 29 -2.68 1.06 5.99
N TYR A 30 -2.87 0.14 5.05
CA TYR A 30 -2.34 0.33 3.70
C TYR A 30 -3.36 -0.13 2.68
N ARG A 31 -3.33 0.50 1.53
CA ARG A 31 -4.19 0.14 0.40
C ARG A 31 -3.33 0.14 -0.85
N ILE A 32 -3.46 -0.90 -1.66
CA ILE A 32 -2.73 -1.05 -2.92
C ILE A 32 -3.75 -1.20 -4.02
N MET A 33 -3.63 -0.36 -5.06
CA MET A 33 -4.56 -0.40 -6.17
C MET A 33 -3.84 -0.16 -7.49
N PRO A 34 -4.32 -0.78 -8.57
CA PRO A 34 -3.79 -0.49 -9.90
C PRO A 34 -4.41 0.81 -10.40
N ILE A 35 -3.58 1.68 -10.95
CA ILE A 35 -4.03 2.92 -11.56
C ILE A 35 -3.38 3.09 -12.92
N GLU A 36 -3.86 4.06 -13.69
CA GLU A 36 -3.26 4.46 -14.94
C GLU A 36 -2.86 5.92 -14.81
N ASN A 37 -1.59 6.23 -15.11
CA ASN A 37 -1.10 7.60 -14.98
C ASN A 37 -1.47 8.44 -16.20
N ASP A 38 -1.08 9.72 -16.19
CA ASP A 38 -1.41 10.67 -17.26
C ASP A 38 -0.86 10.26 -18.63
N LYS A 39 0.17 9.42 -18.63
CA LYS A 39 0.79 8.93 -19.87
C LYS A 39 0.17 7.63 -20.37
N GLY A 40 -0.85 7.13 -19.68
CA GLY A 40 -1.47 5.86 -20.04
C GLY A 40 -0.71 4.64 -19.54
N GLU A 41 0.30 4.83 -18.71
CA GLU A 41 1.07 3.73 -18.14
C GLU A 41 0.38 3.20 -16.88
N LYS A 42 0.40 1.89 -16.70
CA LYS A 42 -0.24 1.26 -15.54
C LYS A 42 0.74 1.21 -14.38
N GLU A 43 0.26 1.56 -13.20
CA GLU A 43 1.07 1.61 -11.98
C GLU A 43 0.33 0.97 -10.81
N LEU A 44 1.12 0.59 -9.81
CA LEU A 44 0.61 0.25 -8.48
C LEU A 44 0.70 1.51 -7.63
N TYR A 45 -0.41 1.88 -7.01
CA TYR A 45 -0.48 3.04 -6.14
C TYR A 45 -0.84 2.58 -4.74
N SER A 46 -0.06 2.99 -3.74
CA SER A 46 -0.31 2.63 -2.36
C SER A 46 -0.47 3.87 -1.50
N VAL A 47 -1.40 3.80 -0.57
CA VAL A 47 -1.68 4.85 0.40
C VAL A 47 -1.55 4.25 1.80
N ILE A 48 -0.90 4.99 2.69
CA ILE A 48 -0.73 4.61 4.09
C ILE A 48 -1.44 5.65 4.96
N TRP A 49 -2.23 5.19 5.93
CA TRP A 49 -2.83 6.06 6.93
C TRP A 49 -2.87 5.35 8.29
N TYR A 50 -2.91 6.12 9.35
CA TYR A 50 -2.96 5.58 10.71
C TYR A 50 -4.36 5.75 11.29
N GLY A 51 -4.69 4.90 12.27
CA GLY A 51 -5.95 4.98 13.01
C GLY A 51 -6.92 3.89 12.60
N LYS A 52 -8.18 4.05 13.00
CA LYS A 52 -9.20 3.02 12.82
C LYS A 52 -10.22 3.34 11.74
N LEU A 53 -10.07 4.46 11.03
CA LEU A 53 -10.99 4.83 9.97
C LEU A 53 -10.73 3.99 8.72
N CYS A 54 -11.79 3.60 8.03
CA CYS A 54 -11.66 2.96 6.74
C CYS A 54 -11.27 4.01 5.69
N PHE A 55 -10.76 3.54 4.55
CA PHE A 55 -10.23 4.42 3.51
C PHE A 55 -11.21 5.52 3.09
N ASP A 56 -12.50 5.18 2.98
CA ASP A 56 -13.52 6.13 2.52
C ASP A 56 -13.74 7.30 3.48
N LEU A 57 -13.34 7.14 4.74
CA LEU A 57 -13.50 8.17 5.77
C LEU A 57 -12.23 8.96 6.02
N VAL A 58 -11.13 8.59 5.37
CA VAL A 58 -9.83 9.26 5.56
C VAL A 58 -9.67 10.37 4.54
N ASP A 59 -9.35 11.57 5.02
CA ASP A 59 -9.03 12.71 4.16
C ASP A 59 -7.64 12.51 3.56
N THR A 60 -7.42 13.01 2.35
CA THR A 60 -6.10 12.97 1.71
C THR A 60 -5.03 13.65 2.57
N ASN A 61 -5.42 14.64 3.36
CA ASN A 61 -4.50 15.31 4.28
C ASN A 61 -4.02 14.41 5.42
N ASP A 62 -4.73 13.31 5.67
CA ASP A 62 -4.37 12.36 6.72
C ASP A 62 -3.52 11.21 6.21
N TYR A 63 -3.19 11.19 4.93
CA TYR A 63 -2.30 10.17 4.38
C TYR A 63 -0.90 10.39 4.93
N VAL A 64 -0.33 9.34 5.51
CA VAL A 64 1.03 9.36 6.05
C VAL A 64 2.05 9.27 4.92
N ALA A 65 1.76 8.46 3.93
CA ALA A 65 2.66 8.23 2.80
C ALA A 65 1.88 7.74 1.59
N GLU A 66 2.45 7.98 0.42
CA GLU A 66 1.93 7.48 -0.85
C GLU A 66 3.09 6.95 -1.66
N PHE A 67 2.89 5.82 -2.33
CA PHE A 67 3.93 5.20 -3.15
C PHE A 67 3.39 4.87 -4.53
N HIS A 68 4.25 4.97 -5.53
CA HIS A 68 3.95 4.61 -6.92
C HIS A 68 5.05 3.68 -7.43
N GLU A 69 4.65 2.55 -8.00
CA GLU A 69 5.58 1.61 -8.62
C GLU A 69 4.92 1.05 -9.89
N PRO A 70 5.69 0.53 -10.85
CA PRO A 70 5.08 -0.03 -12.04
C PRO A 70 4.22 -1.25 -11.73
N LEU A 71 3.20 -1.50 -12.56
CA LEU A 71 2.31 -2.65 -12.40
C LEU A 71 3.01 -3.91 -12.95
N THR A 72 4.02 -4.36 -12.23
CA THR A 72 4.82 -5.54 -12.56
C THR A 72 5.13 -6.29 -11.26
N ALA A 73 5.57 -7.54 -11.40
CA ALA A 73 5.98 -8.33 -10.22
C ALA A 73 7.12 -7.63 -9.47
N GLU A 74 8.06 -7.04 -10.20
CA GLU A 74 9.17 -6.31 -9.59
C GLU A 74 8.69 -5.03 -8.91
N GLY A 75 7.75 -4.32 -9.51
CA GLY A 75 7.16 -3.13 -8.91
C GLY A 75 6.40 -3.45 -7.65
N LEU A 76 5.66 -4.56 -7.63
CA LEU A 76 4.96 -5.01 -6.43
C LEU A 76 5.94 -5.36 -5.32
N GLU A 77 7.05 -5.98 -5.65
CA GLU A 77 8.09 -6.30 -4.66
C GLU A 77 8.68 -5.04 -4.05
N LYS A 78 8.99 -4.04 -4.86
CA LYS A 78 9.48 -2.75 -4.38
C LYS A 78 8.46 -2.05 -3.50
N LEU A 79 7.19 -2.06 -3.92
CA LEU A 79 6.11 -1.45 -3.15
C LEU A 79 5.96 -2.12 -1.80
N THR A 80 6.07 -3.44 -1.76
CA THR A 80 5.99 -4.22 -0.52
C THR A 80 7.13 -3.82 0.42
N ASP A 81 8.34 -3.67 -0.11
CA ASP A 81 9.49 -3.24 0.68
C ASP A 81 9.27 -1.83 1.23
N GLU A 82 8.72 -0.93 0.42
CA GLU A 82 8.41 0.44 0.85
C GLU A 82 7.40 0.46 1.99
N ILE A 83 6.36 -0.37 1.90
CA ILE A 83 5.36 -0.48 2.95
C ILE A 83 5.97 -1.05 4.22
N ASN A 84 6.80 -2.09 4.10
CA ASN A 84 7.49 -2.67 5.26
C ASN A 84 8.42 -1.66 5.93
N ASP A 85 9.13 -0.83 5.15
CA ASP A 85 9.96 0.23 5.69
C ASP A 85 9.12 1.26 6.44
N ALA A 86 7.95 1.60 5.90
CA ALA A 86 7.03 2.52 6.57
C ALA A 86 6.53 1.93 7.90
N ILE A 87 6.30 0.62 7.95
CA ILE A 87 5.92 -0.06 9.19
C ILE A 87 7.04 0.03 10.22
N GLU A 88 8.30 -0.12 9.80
CA GLU A 88 9.44 0.00 10.71
C GLU A 88 9.51 1.42 11.31
N VAL A 89 9.25 2.45 10.50
CA VAL A 89 9.20 3.83 10.99
C VAL A 89 8.07 3.99 12.00
N TYR A 90 6.89 3.45 11.68
CA TYR A 90 5.74 3.51 12.58
C TYR A 90 6.06 2.86 13.93
N LYS A 91 6.72 1.70 13.93
CA LYS A 91 7.07 1.00 15.16
C LYS A 91 8.00 1.81 16.04
N LYS A 92 8.89 2.60 15.44
CA LYS A 92 9.83 3.44 16.19
C LYS A 92 9.14 4.66 16.77
N ASP A 93 8.19 5.22 16.06
CA ASP A 93 7.53 6.48 16.45
C ASP A 93 6.41 6.28 17.49
N VAL A 94 5.84 5.09 17.57
CA VAL A 94 4.60 4.83 18.33
C VAL A 94 4.86 4.09 19.66
N LYS A 95 6.08 3.91 20.03
CA LYS A 95 6.40 3.25 21.28
C LYS A 95 6.00 4.06 22.51
#